data_39822532e839b16fa036ccdb00844f11
#
_entry.id   39822532e839b16fa036ccdb00844f11
#
_cell.length_a   1.000
_cell.length_b   1.000
_cell.length_c   1.000
_cell.angle_alpha   90.00
_cell.angle_beta   90.00
_cell.angle_gamma   90.00
#
_symmetry.space_group_name_H-M   'P 1'
#
loop_
_entity.id
_entity.type
_entity.pdbx_description
1 polymer ?
#
loop_
_entity_poly.entity_id
_entity_poly.type
_entity_poly.pdbx_seq_one_letter_code
_entity_poly.pdbx_strand_id
1 'polypeptide(L)'
;AKTYGSEVFHISPLANFKVISDLVVDWEPAMENLRKVHPGMVAKSEFSMKEGCRQNQKEFDRIIKQWDCILCGACASECNKLSADRSDYMEPFVFTHAWRVANDSRSKDPLLHGKPAVAGGLWNCVHCQECTSRCPKGISAADDIAGLRAMVMAKGMTEGVGPAHAKSFYTDLVDDSGRLNEVRLALRTEGISTIARAGMAVTLLR
;
A
#
# COMPACT_ATOMS: atom_id res chain seq x y z
N ALA A 1 17.06 30.89 17.32
CA ALA A 1 17.77 29.79 16.66
C ALA A 1 18.45 28.96 17.75
N LYS A 2 18.06 27.69 17.91
CA LYS A 2 18.83 26.77 18.76
C LYS A 2 20.10 26.44 18.00
N THR A 3 21.25 26.77 18.56
CA THR A 3 22.56 26.33 18.07
C THR A 3 22.65 24.82 18.38
N TYR A 4 22.49 24.01 17.38
CA TYR A 4 22.85 22.59 17.44
C TYR A 4 24.36 22.54 17.27
N GLY A 5 25.13 22.40 18.32
CA GLY A 5 26.58 22.22 18.37
C GLY A 5 27.39 22.20 17.06
N SER A 6 28.55 21.59 17.05
CA SER A 6 29.41 21.42 15.86
C SER A 6 29.02 20.24 14.96
N GLU A 7 27.78 19.74 15.03
CA GLU A 7 27.31 18.63 14.21
C GLU A 7 27.07 19.09 12.75
N VAL A 8 27.67 18.38 11.82
CA VAL A 8 27.45 18.57 10.38
C VAL A 8 26.24 17.76 9.96
N PHE A 9 25.19 18.44 9.51
CA PHE A 9 24.01 17.78 8.94
C PHE A 9 24.20 17.57 7.45
N HIS A 10 24.09 16.32 7.01
CA HIS A 10 24.04 15.96 5.59
C HIS A 10 22.58 15.98 5.13
N ILE A 11 22.29 16.83 4.14
CA ILE A 11 20.97 16.93 3.52
C ILE A 11 21.07 16.34 2.12
N SER A 12 20.19 15.40 1.81
CA SER A 12 20.11 14.71 0.50
C SER A 12 18.72 14.87 -0.09
N PRO A 13 18.57 14.79 -1.42
CA PRO A 13 17.24 14.76 -2.03
C PRO A 13 16.48 13.51 -1.56
N LEU A 14 15.14 13.53 -1.71
CA LEU A 14 14.29 12.36 -1.42
C LEU A 14 14.81 11.16 -2.22
N ALA A 15 15.11 10.06 -1.51
CA ALA A 15 15.44 8.79 -2.15
C ALA A 15 14.22 8.23 -2.90
N ASN A 16 14.46 7.31 -3.82
CA ASN A 16 13.38 6.75 -4.65
C ASN A 16 12.62 7.77 -5.52
N PHE A 17 13.18 8.94 -5.75
CA PHE A 17 12.73 9.91 -6.75
C PHE A 17 13.88 10.23 -7.70
N LYS A 18 13.55 10.54 -8.94
CA LYS A 18 14.55 11.01 -9.90
C LYS A 18 14.98 12.43 -9.54
N VAL A 19 16.27 12.64 -9.31
CA VAL A 19 16.82 13.98 -9.04
C VAL A 19 16.86 14.77 -10.35
N ILE A 20 16.31 15.98 -10.32
CA ILE A 20 16.38 16.95 -11.43
C ILE A 20 17.60 17.83 -11.23
N SER A 21 17.75 18.44 -10.07
CA SER A 21 18.88 19.29 -9.71
C SER A 21 18.95 19.46 -8.21
N ASP A 22 20.12 19.29 -7.62
CA ASP A 22 20.38 19.46 -6.20
C ASP A 22 19.36 18.66 -5.32
N LEU A 23 18.54 19.33 -4.54
CA LEU A 23 17.48 18.72 -3.70
C LEU A 23 16.13 18.57 -4.42
N VAL A 24 16.02 19.06 -5.65
CA VAL A 24 14.79 19.03 -6.43
C VAL A 24 14.61 17.68 -7.12
N VAL A 25 13.49 17.04 -6.90
CA VAL A 25 13.15 15.74 -7.46
C VAL A 25 11.93 15.81 -8.39
N ASP A 26 11.85 14.86 -9.32
CA ASP A 26 10.74 14.70 -10.24
C ASP A 26 9.55 14.01 -9.53
N TRP A 27 8.48 14.76 -9.34
CA TRP A 27 7.24 14.29 -8.73
C TRP A 27 6.22 13.76 -9.74
N GLU A 28 6.39 14.02 -11.04
CA GLU A 28 5.34 13.74 -12.02
C GLU A 28 4.96 12.25 -12.07
N PRO A 29 5.88 11.28 -12.05
CA PRO A 29 5.51 9.86 -12.03
C PRO A 29 4.65 9.49 -10.82
N ALA A 30 4.97 10.02 -9.63
CA ALA A 30 4.22 9.76 -8.42
C ALA A 30 2.83 10.44 -8.44
N MET A 31 2.73 11.63 -9.03
CA MET A 31 1.46 12.31 -9.22
C MET A 31 0.57 11.61 -10.26
N GLU A 32 1.15 11.05 -11.31
CA GLU A 32 0.40 10.19 -12.24
C GLU A 32 -0.15 8.95 -11.56
N ASN A 33 0.64 8.29 -10.72
CA ASN A 33 0.17 7.16 -9.92
C ASN A 33 -0.98 7.56 -8.99
N LEU A 34 -0.88 8.72 -8.36
CA LEU A 34 -1.95 9.26 -7.54
C LEU A 34 -3.24 9.51 -8.34
N ARG A 35 -3.14 10.06 -9.57
CA ARG A 35 -4.30 10.26 -10.45
C ARG A 35 -4.98 8.95 -10.82
N LYS A 36 -4.21 7.86 -11.07
CA LYS A 36 -4.74 6.53 -11.43
C LYS A 36 -5.67 5.95 -10.37
N VAL A 37 -5.41 6.18 -9.10
CA VAL A 37 -6.25 5.68 -8.00
C VAL A 37 -7.47 6.56 -7.71
N HIS A 38 -7.70 7.61 -8.49
CA HIS A 38 -8.81 8.53 -8.31
C HIS A 38 -8.93 9.05 -6.87
N PRO A 39 -8.02 9.94 -6.41
CA PRO A 39 -7.94 10.35 -5.00
C PRO A 39 -9.11 11.22 -4.54
N GLY A 40 -10.00 11.59 -5.44
CA GLY A 40 -11.24 12.29 -5.17
C GLY A 40 -12.42 11.36 -4.96
N MET A 41 -13.37 11.76 -4.12
CA MET A 41 -14.58 11.01 -3.86
C MET A 41 -15.55 11.11 -5.04
N VAL A 42 -16.05 9.98 -5.50
CA VAL A 42 -17.23 9.89 -6.38
C VAL A 42 -18.43 9.53 -5.51
N ALA A 43 -19.33 10.48 -5.31
CA ALA A 43 -20.46 10.31 -4.39
C ALA A 43 -21.49 9.28 -4.87
N LYS A 44 -22.08 8.53 -3.92
CA LYS A 44 -23.16 7.55 -4.19
C LYS A 44 -24.44 8.22 -4.71
N SER A 45 -24.71 9.42 -4.23
CA SER A 45 -25.91 10.20 -4.58
C SER A 45 -25.52 11.62 -4.85
N GLU A 46 -26.33 12.29 -5.65
CA GLU A 46 -26.25 13.74 -5.77
C GLU A 46 -26.49 14.38 -4.40
N PHE A 47 -25.74 15.40 -4.09
CA PHE A 47 -25.92 16.22 -2.90
C PHE A 47 -26.06 17.69 -3.29
N SER A 48 -26.93 18.40 -2.58
CA SER A 48 -27.08 19.84 -2.80
C SER A 48 -26.01 20.63 -2.09
N MET A 49 -25.58 21.76 -2.65
CA MET A 49 -24.65 22.67 -1.98
C MET A 49 -25.19 23.18 -0.64
N LYS A 50 -26.52 23.18 -0.48
CA LYS A 50 -27.21 23.66 0.74
C LYS A 50 -27.16 22.59 1.85
N GLU A 51 -27.37 21.33 1.52
CA GLU A 51 -27.46 20.24 2.51
C GLU A 51 -26.11 19.54 2.74
N GLY A 52 -25.20 19.62 1.78
CA GLY A 52 -23.92 18.94 1.79
C GLY A 52 -24.05 17.42 1.67
N CYS A 53 -22.98 16.73 1.99
CA CYS A 53 -22.91 15.27 2.01
C CYS A 53 -22.51 14.80 3.42
N ARG A 54 -23.51 14.46 4.24
CA ARG A 54 -23.30 14.08 5.64
C ARG A 54 -22.66 12.70 5.76
N GLN A 55 -21.84 12.54 6.79
CA GLN A 55 -21.20 11.28 7.16
C GLN A 55 -21.35 11.05 8.67
N ASN A 56 -21.50 9.80 9.07
CA ASN A 56 -21.51 9.41 10.47
C ASN A 56 -20.10 9.56 11.08
N GLN A 57 -20.00 10.00 12.34
CA GLN A 57 -18.72 10.21 13.01
C GLN A 57 -17.85 8.95 13.01
N LYS A 58 -18.41 7.77 13.31
CA LYS A 58 -17.66 6.51 13.31
C LYS A 58 -17.10 6.14 11.94
N GLU A 59 -17.79 6.50 10.87
CA GLU A 59 -17.32 6.27 9.50
C GLU A 59 -16.21 7.27 9.13
N PHE A 60 -16.37 8.52 9.56
CA PHE A 60 -15.35 9.55 9.40
C PHE A 60 -14.06 9.20 10.16
N ASP A 61 -14.17 8.70 11.39
CA ASP A 61 -13.03 8.32 12.22
C ASP A 61 -12.13 7.25 11.58
N ARG A 62 -12.68 6.45 10.66
CA ARG A 62 -11.90 5.43 9.92
C ARG A 62 -10.95 6.03 8.89
N ILE A 63 -11.24 7.23 8.41
CA ILE A 63 -10.52 7.84 7.27
C ILE A 63 -9.90 9.19 7.61
N ILE A 64 -10.21 9.76 8.79
CA ILE A 64 -9.76 11.11 9.15
C ILE A 64 -8.24 11.21 9.17
N LYS A 65 -7.56 10.16 9.63
CA LYS A 65 -6.10 10.18 9.76
C LYS A 65 -5.38 10.31 8.42
N GLN A 66 -5.92 9.69 7.38
CA GLN A 66 -5.35 9.74 6.03
C GLN A 66 -5.52 11.13 5.38
N TRP A 67 -6.45 11.96 5.88
CA TRP A 67 -6.60 13.35 5.46
C TRP A 67 -5.43 14.24 5.90
N ASP A 68 -4.68 13.85 6.90
CA ASP A 68 -3.49 14.55 7.37
C ASP A 68 -2.30 14.45 6.41
N CYS A 69 -2.38 13.68 5.33
CA CYS A 69 -1.30 13.50 4.38
C CYS A 69 -0.97 14.80 3.67
N ILE A 70 0.27 15.26 3.87
CA ILE A 70 0.81 16.50 3.28
C ILE A 70 1.61 16.26 1.99
N LEU A 71 1.59 15.05 1.47
CA LEU A 71 2.35 14.64 0.26
C LEU A 71 3.86 14.96 0.36
N CYS A 72 4.46 14.80 1.54
CA CYS A 72 5.90 15.11 1.74
C CYS A 72 6.86 14.10 1.11
N GLY A 73 6.40 12.93 0.67
CA GLY A 73 7.22 11.90 0.03
C GLY A 73 8.07 11.05 0.97
N ALA A 74 8.11 11.32 2.28
CA ALA A 74 8.95 10.59 3.23
C ALA A 74 8.69 9.06 3.20
N CYS A 75 7.43 8.65 3.11
CA CYS A 75 7.06 7.23 3.01
C CYS A 75 7.55 6.55 1.72
N ALA A 76 7.65 7.29 0.62
CA ALA A 76 8.18 6.79 -0.65
C ALA A 76 9.72 6.79 -0.63
N SER A 77 10.33 7.84 -0.07
CA SER A 77 11.78 7.94 0.09
C SER A 77 12.37 6.76 0.86
N GLU A 78 11.70 6.32 1.91
CA GLU A 78 12.18 5.24 2.79
C GLU A 78 11.57 3.86 2.44
N CYS A 79 10.90 3.74 1.29
CA CYS A 79 10.27 2.49 0.90
C CYS A 79 11.28 1.46 0.36
N ASN A 80 11.48 0.36 1.06
CA ASN A 80 12.38 -0.72 0.66
C ASN A 80 11.97 -1.37 -0.67
N LYS A 81 10.66 -1.49 -0.97
CA LYS A 81 10.21 -2.05 -2.25
C LYS A 81 10.55 -1.11 -3.41
N LEU A 82 10.32 0.19 -3.26
CA LEU A 82 10.70 1.18 -4.29
C LEU A 82 12.21 1.25 -4.49
N SER A 83 12.99 1.06 -3.43
CA SER A 83 14.45 1.01 -3.49
C SER A 83 14.97 -0.21 -4.23
N ALA A 84 14.30 -1.36 -4.05
CA ALA A 84 14.70 -2.61 -4.71
C ALA A 84 14.24 -2.67 -6.17
N ASP A 85 13.00 -2.30 -6.44
CA ASP A 85 12.38 -2.34 -7.77
C ASP A 85 11.15 -1.42 -7.82
N ARG A 86 11.16 -0.48 -8.74
CA ARG A 86 10.10 0.52 -8.92
C ARG A 86 9.14 0.19 -10.06
N SER A 87 9.45 -0.80 -10.87
CA SER A 87 8.77 -1.04 -12.15
C SER A 87 7.29 -1.40 -11.99
N ASP A 88 6.92 -1.97 -10.85
CA ASP A 88 5.60 -2.57 -10.61
C ASP A 88 4.99 -2.17 -9.25
N TYR A 89 5.36 -1.01 -8.70
CA TYR A 89 4.89 -0.59 -7.40
C TYR A 89 4.71 0.93 -7.29
N MET A 90 3.51 1.35 -6.90
CA MET A 90 3.20 2.75 -6.61
C MET A 90 3.73 3.16 -5.22
N GLU A 91 3.84 4.46 -5.01
CA GLU A 91 4.29 5.03 -3.74
C GLU A 91 3.32 4.72 -2.59
N PRO A 92 3.79 4.47 -1.35
CA PRO A 92 2.91 4.15 -0.22
C PRO A 92 1.81 5.18 0.04
N PHE A 93 2.07 6.47 -0.15
CA PHE A 93 1.03 7.50 0.01
C PHE A 93 -0.09 7.37 -1.03
N VAL A 94 0.17 6.83 -2.22
CA VAL A 94 -0.86 6.59 -3.23
C VAL A 94 -1.88 5.57 -2.72
N PHE A 95 -1.41 4.49 -2.09
CA PHE A 95 -2.29 3.50 -1.47
C PHE A 95 -3.07 4.07 -0.28
N THR A 96 -2.45 4.94 0.53
CA THR A 96 -3.15 5.68 1.61
C THR A 96 -4.30 6.51 1.05
N HIS A 97 -4.09 7.24 -0.05
CA HIS A 97 -5.14 8.00 -0.69
C HIS A 97 -6.23 7.10 -1.30
N ALA A 98 -5.87 5.98 -1.90
CA ALA A 98 -6.84 4.99 -2.39
C ALA A 98 -7.68 4.40 -1.23
N TRP A 99 -7.03 4.03 -0.12
CA TRP A 99 -7.68 3.54 1.09
C TRP A 99 -8.69 4.54 1.64
N ARG A 100 -8.29 5.79 1.81
CA ARG A 100 -9.14 6.86 2.31
C ARG A 100 -10.44 6.96 1.54
N VAL A 101 -10.36 7.01 0.20
CA VAL A 101 -11.54 7.20 -0.64
C VAL A 101 -12.36 5.93 -0.77
N ALA A 102 -11.71 4.76 -0.84
CA ALA A 102 -12.39 3.45 -0.87
C ALA A 102 -13.19 3.17 0.40
N ASN A 103 -12.75 3.68 1.55
CA ASN A 103 -13.43 3.51 2.84
C ASN A 103 -14.32 4.68 3.24
N ASP A 104 -14.42 5.70 2.39
CA ASP A 104 -15.42 6.77 2.60
C ASP A 104 -16.81 6.20 2.35
N SER A 105 -17.67 6.20 3.37
CA SER A 105 -19.04 5.66 3.29
C SER A 105 -19.91 6.35 2.25
N ARG A 106 -19.51 7.52 1.81
CA ARG A 106 -20.17 8.33 0.77
C ARG A 106 -19.71 7.97 -0.63
N SER A 107 -18.59 7.25 -0.77
CA SER A 107 -18.04 6.83 -2.08
C SER A 107 -18.96 5.83 -2.77
N LYS A 108 -19.19 6.03 -4.07
CA LYS A 108 -20.07 5.19 -4.89
C LYS A 108 -19.59 3.75 -5.01
N ASP A 109 -18.30 3.57 -5.28
CA ASP A 109 -17.71 2.26 -5.51
C ASP A 109 -16.26 2.20 -4.99
N PRO A 110 -16.01 1.44 -3.92
CA PRO A 110 -14.66 1.22 -3.42
C PRO A 110 -13.69 0.62 -4.46
N LEU A 111 -14.19 -0.19 -5.41
CA LEU A 111 -13.35 -0.80 -6.45
C LEU A 111 -12.86 0.20 -7.50
N LEU A 112 -13.47 1.37 -7.62
CA LEU A 112 -12.94 2.46 -8.44
C LEU A 112 -11.50 2.83 -8.03
N HIS A 113 -11.21 2.72 -6.73
CA HIS A 113 -9.91 3.01 -6.14
C HIS A 113 -9.06 1.72 -5.97
N GLY A 114 -9.72 0.60 -5.65
CA GLY A 114 -9.08 -0.68 -5.39
C GLY A 114 -8.47 -1.33 -6.63
N LYS A 115 -9.16 -1.32 -7.77
CA LYS A 115 -8.65 -1.90 -9.03
C LYS A 115 -7.34 -1.25 -9.50
N PRO A 116 -7.24 0.09 -9.60
CA PRO A 116 -5.97 0.73 -9.94
C PRO A 116 -4.87 0.47 -8.90
N ALA A 117 -5.21 0.38 -7.62
CA ALA A 117 -4.24 0.03 -6.59
C ALA A 117 -3.68 -1.39 -6.78
N VAL A 118 -4.53 -2.37 -7.12
CA VAL A 118 -4.07 -3.73 -7.46
C VAL A 118 -3.16 -3.71 -8.69
N ALA A 119 -3.57 -3.02 -9.76
CA ALA A 119 -2.75 -2.87 -10.98
C ALA A 119 -1.43 -2.14 -10.70
N GLY A 120 -1.40 -1.25 -9.70
CA GLY A 120 -0.22 -0.51 -9.25
C GLY A 120 0.63 -1.24 -8.22
N GLY A 121 0.51 -2.56 -8.11
CA GLY A 121 1.39 -3.38 -7.29
C GLY A 121 1.00 -3.45 -5.80
N LEU A 122 -0.28 -3.29 -5.45
CA LEU A 122 -0.75 -3.41 -4.07
C LEU A 122 -0.22 -4.65 -3.35
N TRP A 123 -0.08 -5.77 -4.08
CA TRP A 123 0.40 -7.05 -3.54
C TRP A 123 1.92 -7.14 -3.41
N ASN A 124 2.68 -6.21 -4.00
CA ASN A 124 4.14 -6.22 -3.96
C ASN A 124 4.71 -5.55 -2.72
N CYS A 125 3.87 -4.97 -1.86
CA CYS A 125 4.30 -4.45 -0.57
C CYS A 125 4.77 -5.58 0.36
N VAL A 126 5.98 -5.46 0.88
CA VAL A 126 6.58 -6.43 1.83
C VAL A 126 6.21 -6.16 3.29
N HIS A 127 5.38 -5.17 3.55
CA HIS A 127 4.86 -4.80 4.87
C HIS A 127 5.95 -4.54 5.94
N CYS A 128 7.08 -3.93 5.53
CA CYS A 128 8.23 -3.64 6.40
C CYS A 128 8.00 -2.50 7.39
N GLN A 129 6.88 -1.78 7.32
CA GLN A 129 6.49 -0.67 8.20
C GLN A 129 7.33 0.63 8.08
N GLU A 130 8.34 0.70 7.22
CA GLU A 130 9.18 1.90 7.09
C GLU A 130 8.35 3.14 6.72
N CYS A 131 7.40 3.01 5.79
CA CYS A 131 6.51 4.12 5.41
C CYS A 131 5.65 4.63 6.57
N THR A 132 5.28 3.76 7.52
CA THR A 132 4.54 4.10 8.74
C THR A 132 5.44 4.80 9.74
N SER A 133 6.62 4.24 10.00
CA SER A 133 7.57 4.77 11.00
C SER A 133 8.12 6.15 10.62
N ARG A 134 8.25 6.41 9.31
CA ARG A 134 8.79 7.68 8.77
C ARG A 134 7.74 8.76 8.52
N CYS A 135 6.46 8.46 8.72
CA CYS A 135 5.40 9.43 8.46
C CYS A 135 5.37 10.54 9.52
N PRO A 136 5.66 11.82 9.17
CA PRO A 136 5.66 12.93 10.15
C PRO A 136 4.25 13.24 10.67
N LYS A 137 3.23 12.74 9.98
CA LYS A 137 1.82 12.89 10.34
C LYS A 137 1.27 11.67 11.10
N GLY A 138 2.09 10.62 11.31
CA GLY A 138 1.69 9.40 12.01
C GLY A 138 0.62 8.60 11.27
N ILE A 139 0.63 8.59 9.95
CA ILE A 139 -0.26 7.78 9.12
C ILE A 139 0.35 6.39 8.97
N SER A 140 -0.44 5.35 9.22
CA SER A 140 -0.04 3.95 9.06
C SER A 140 -0.25 3.48 7.62
N ALA A 141 0.60 3.93 6.69
CA ALA A 141 0.45 3.60 5.27
C ALA A 141 0.53 2.08 5.00
N ALA A 142 1.32 1.33 5.78
CA ALA A 142 1.37 -0.12 5.66
C ALA A 142 0.04 -0.79 6.04
N ASP A 143 -0.64 -0.28 7.07
CA ASP A 143 -1.96 -0.78 7.47
C ASP A 143 -3.04 -0.41 6.45
N ASP A 144 -2.94 0.77 5.83
CA ASP A 144 -3.82 1.17 4.73
C ASP A 144 -3.69 0.20 3.54
N ILE A 145 -2.46 -0.23 3.21
CA ILE A 145 -2.18 -1.24 2.18
C ILE A 145 -2.79 -2.58 2.56
N ALA A 146 -2.63 -3.02 3.81
CA ALA A 146 -3.23 -4.27 4.30
C ALA A 146 -4.76 -4.20 4.24
N GLY A 147 -5.34 -3.09 4.64
CA GLY A 147 -6.77 -2.82 4.56
C GLY A 147 -7.31 -2.84 3.12
N LEU A 148 -6.59 -2.23 2.18
CA LEU A 148 -6.93 -2.30 0.74
C LEU A 148 -6.92 -3.74 0.23
N ARG A 149 -5.92 -4.55 0.60
CA ARG A 149 -5.86 -5.98 0.25
C ARG A 149 -7.08 -6.73 0.76
N ALA A 150 -7.43 -6.54 2.01
CA ALA A 150 -8.63 -7.15 2.60
C ALA A 150 -9.91 -6.69 1.89
N MET A 151 -10.03 -5.41 1.60
CA MET A 151 -11.20 -4.83 0.92
C MET A 151 -11.37 -5.39 -0.50
N VAL A 152 -10.31 -5.42 -1.32
CA VAL A 152 -10.40 -5.92 -2.70
C VAL A 152 -10.71 -7.42 -2.72
N MET A 153 -10.17 -8.21 -1.80
CA MET A 153 -10.52 -9.63 -1.64
C MET A 153 -11.99 -9.81 -1.25
N ALA A 154 -12.48 -9.05 -0.27
CA ALA A 154 -13.88 -9.08 0.14
C ALA A 154 -14.86 -8.68 -0.97
N LYS A 155 -14.37 -7.90 -1.96
CA LYS A 155 -15.10 -7.52 -3.17
C LYS A 155 -14.91 -8.49 -4.36
N GLY A 156 -14.32 -9.66 -4.12
CA GLY A 156 -14.19 -10.73 -5.10
C GLY A 156 -12.93 -10.67 -5.97
N MET A 157 -12.00 -9.75 -5.74
CA MET A 157 -10.71 -9.72 -6.44
C MET A 157 -9.73 -10.72 -5.79
N THR A 158 -9.91 -12.00 -6.10
CA THR A 158 -9.16 -13.11 -5.46
C THR A 158 -8.19 -13.81 -6.40
N GLU A 159 -8.04 -13.31 -7.62
CA GLU A 159 -7.15 -13.91 -8.62
C GLU A 159 -5.72 -13.36 -8.49
N GLY A 160 -4.75 -14.19 -8.85
CA GLY A 160 -3.32 -13.85 -8.84
C GLY A 160 -2.58 -14.37 -7.61
N VAL A 161 -1.24 -14.25 -7.66
CA VAL A 161 -0.32 -14.81 -6.66
C VAL A 161 -0.55 -14.21 -5.27
N GLY A 162 -0.72 -12.90 -5.17
CA GLY A 162 -0.92 -12.22 -3.89
C GLY A 162 -2.15 -12.68 -3.12
N PRO A 163 -3.37 -12.63 -3.71
CA PRO A 163 -4.57 -13.18 -3.08
C PRO A 163 -4.48 -14.68 -2.78
N ALA A 164 -3.89 -15.48 -3.68
CA ALA A 164 -3.68 -16.91 -3.47
C ALA A 164 -2.76 -17.16 -2.27
N HIS A 165 -1.69 -16.38 -2.13
CA HIS A 165 -0.79 -16.44 -0.98
C HIS A 165 -1.52 -16.09 0.32
N ALA A 166 -2.24 -14.98 0.36
CA ALA A 166 -2.98 -14.55 1.55
C ALA A 166 -4.02 -15.59 1.99
N LYS A 167 -4.77 -16.14 1.04
CA LYS A 167 -5.76 -17.19 1.30
C LYS A 167 -5.11 -18.47 1.83
N SER A 168 -4.01 -18.90 1.22
CA SER A 168 -3.31 -20.13 1.63
C SER A 168 -2.69 -19.97 3.01
N PHE A 169 -2.11 -18.79 3.30
CA PHE A 169 -1.56 -18.48 4.63
C PHE A 169 -2.63 -18.59 5.70
N TYR A 170 -3.78 -17.95 5.49
CA TYR A 170 -4.90 -17.98 6.43
C TYR A 170 -5.41 -19.41 6.63
N THR A 171 -5.73 -20.11 5.54
CA THR A 171 -6.26 -21.47 5.57
C THR A 171 -5.30 -22.45 6.26
N ASP A 172 -4.01 -22.40 5.90
CA ASP A 172 -3.02 -23.33 6.46
C ASP A 172 -2.67 -23.02 7.92
N LEU A 173 -2.62 -21.72 8.27
CA LEU A 173 -2.25 -21.31 9.63
C LEU A 173 -3.41 -21.35 10.60
N VAL A 174 -4.59 -20.84 10.21
CA VAL A 174 -5.71 -20.62 11.12
C VAL A 174 -6.70 -21.80 11.10
N ASP A 175 -7.11 -22.21 9.92
CA ASP A 175 -8.22 -23.18 9.79
C ASP A 175 -7.77 -24.64 9.85
N ASP A 176 -6.58 -24.97 9.31
CA ASP A 176 -6.19 -26.35 9.08
C ASP A 176 -5.29 -26.92 10.19
N SER A 177 -4.20 -26.25 10.53
CA SER A 177 -3.18 -26.82 11.42
C SER A 177 -2.71 -25.93 12.57
N GLY A 178 -3.13 -24.67 12.61
CA GLY A 178 -2.58 -23.66 13.52
C GLY A 178 -1.09 -23.38 13.32
N ARG A 179 -0.49 -23.92 12.25
CA ARG A 179 0.92 -23.74 11.91
C ARG A 179 1.10 -23.47 10.43
N LEU A 180 2.03 -22.57 10.10
CA LEU A 180 2.45 -22.35 8.72
C LEU A 180 3.24 -23.55 8.20
N ASN A 181 2.85 -24.05 7.03
CA ASN A 181 3.61 -25.00 6.25
C ASN A 181 4.13 -24.32 4.99
N GLU A 182 5.40 -23.93 4.99
CA GLU A 182 6.02 -23.14 3.93
C GLU A 182 6.01 -23.86 2.57
N VAL A 183 6.23 -25.17 2.56
CA VAL A 183 6.19 -25.97 1.32
C VAL A 183 4.78 -25.98 0.73
N ARG A 184 3.77 -26.21 1.57
CA ARG A 184 2.37 -26.21 1.16
C ARG A 184 1.93 -24.84 0.69
N LEU A 185 2.39 -23.78 1.36
CA LEU A 185 2.13 -22.40 0.97
C LEU A 185 2.70 -22.10 -0.42
N ALA A 186 3.98 -22.45 -0.66
CA ALA A 186 4.62 -22.25 -1.95
C ALA A 186 3.93 -23.02 -3.08
N LEU A 187 3.58 -24.29 -2.84
CA LEU A 187 2.85 -25.13 -3.79
C LEU A 187 1.47 -24.57 -4.16
N ARG A 188 0.72 -24.08 -3.18
CA ARG A 188 -0.62 -23.50 -3.41
C ARG A 188 -0.57 -22.15 -4.09
N THR A 189 0.46 -21.36 -3.83
CA THR A 189 0.61 -19.99 -4.32
C THR A 189 1.14 -19.94 -5.74
N GLU A 190 2.20 -20.70 -6.02
CA GLU A 190 2.94 -20.59 -7.28
C GLU A 190 2.96 -21.91 -8.08
N GLY A 191 2.45 -22.99 -7.50
CA GLY A 191 2.42 -24.32 -8.14
C GLY A 191 3.77 -25.06 -8.12
N ILE A 192 3.79 -26.23 -8.75
CA ILE A 192 4.94 -27.15 -8.74
C ILE A 192 6.20 -26.54 -9.38
N SER A 193 6.03 -25.60 -10.32
CA SER A 193 7.13 -24.94 -11.00
C SER A 193 8.07 -24.15 -10.08
N THR A 194 7.60 -23.73 -8.92
CA THR A 194 8.37 -22.98 -7.92
C THR A 194 9.40 -23.86 -7.24
N ILE A 195 9.04 -25.10 -6.96
CA ILE A 195 9.99 -26.08 -6.37
C ILE A 195 11.19 -26.28 -7.30
N ALA A 196 10.94 -26.35 -8.59
CA ALA A 196 11.99 -26.50 -9.60
C ALA A 196 12.89 -25.24 -9.72
N ARG A 197 12.30 -24.03 -9.61
CA ARG A 197 13.05 -22.77 -9.69
C ARG A 197 13.87 -22.46 -8.45
N ALA A 198 13.38 -22.78 -7.27
CA ALA A 198 14.02 -22.43 -6.00
C ALA A 198 15.16 -23.38 -5.59
N GLY A 199 15.44 -24.41 -6.37
CA GLY A 199 16.44 -25.44 -5.98
C GLY A 199 16.03 -26.20 -4.71
N MET A 200 14.79 -26.04 -4.23
CA MET A 200 14.29 -26.65 -2.99
C MET A 200 14.24 -28.17 -3.03
N ALA A 201 14.27 -28.77 -4.22
CA ALA A 201 14.32 -30.22 -4.37
C ALA A 201 15.55 -30.87 -3.69
N VAL A 202 16.64 -30.12 -3.55
CA VAL A 202 17.86 -30.62 -2.90
C VAL A 202 17.80 -30.54 -1.38
N THR A 203 17.02 -29.59 -0.84
CA THR A 203 16.92 -29.35 0.62
C THR A 203 15.87 -30.26 1.29
N LEU A 204 14.88 -30.74 0.53
CA LEU A 204 13.81 -31.61 1.04
C LEU A 204 14.22 -33.10 1.08
N LEU A 205 15.38 -33.46 0.49
CA LEU A 205 15.92 -34.83 0.46
C LEU A 205 17.11 -35.01 1.41
N ARG A 206 17.42 -34.04 2.24
CA ARG A 206 18.37 -34.12 3.35
C ARG A 206 17.62 -33.99 4.67
#